data_990376a977146b91d64f1c63fe2ccf8b
#
_entry.id   990376a977146b91d64f1c63fe2ccf8b
#
_cell.length_a   1.000
_cell.length_b   1.000
_cell.length_c   1.000
_cell.angle_alpha   90.00
_cell.angle_beta   90.00
_cell.angle_gamma   90.00
#
_symmetry.space_group_name_H-M   'P 1'
#
loop_
_entity.id
_entity.type
_entity.pdbx_description
1 polymer ?
#
loop_
_entity_poly.entity_id
_entity_poly.type
_entity_poly.pdbx_seq_one_letter_code
_entity_poly.pdbx_strand_id
1 'polypeptide(L)'
;MRKLLVAGVSAVALLLNAMPVAIAQNLAFPVGEGAFSWDSLEQFAATHQGLEGQTLTIWSPWNDEGDRMQWESVWRYFEYATGVRVEAGSSRNYEEQARIDIAAGSPPNILILPQPGLLADFAAQGALTPLGPEMTTWIETNYAAGPSWAALGQFAGPDGQVHQYGLPYKQEVKSLVWYSPDNFAEMGYQVPTTMEELLALQDRIIADGGTPWCIGIESGGATGWAATDWVEDLMLRMYPPEVYDQWVTNAIPFNDPRVIDVLNFFGSIVKNDQMVAGGTAAVAATAFGDSPLGLFTVPPQCYLHHQASFIASFFPEGTVAGEDYDFFYLPPFASKDLGRPVLSSGDIATIAKDSPAAQAFIAFLQTPLAHEIWMAAPNSAFLSAHLGANQDVYSSQALKDQGQILINATTSRFDGSDLMPGPIGTGAFWTAMVDFVTGATAEQVTAQVQAAWDALR
;
A
#
# COMPACT_ATOMS: atom_id res chain seq x y z
N MET A 1 31.89 -59.14 20.45
CA MET A 1 30.46 -58.90 20.13
C MET A 1 30.22 -57.43 20.00
N ARG A 2 30.30 -56.92 18.78
CA ARG A 2 29.98 -55.49 18.45
C ARG A 2 28.55 -55.45 17.92
N LYS A 3 27.66 -54.73 18.61
CA LYS A 3 26.30 -54.47 18.15
C LYS A 3 26.36 -53.29 17.19
N LEU A 4 26.03 -53.51 15.91
CA LEU A 4 25.71 -52.46 14.94
C LEU A 4 24.32 -51.90 15.29
N LEU A 5 24.26 -50.57 15.54
CA LEU A 5 23.02 -49.82 15.49
C LEU A 5 22.78 -49.45 14.02
N VAL A 6 21.72 -49.95 13.45
CA VAL A 6 21.20 -49.53 12.16
C VAL A 6 20.28 -48.34 12.44
N ALA A 7 20.71 -47.14 12.02
CA ALA A 7 19.87 -45.97 12.00
C ALA A 7 18.92 -46.08 10.79
N GLY A 8 17.63 -46.27 11.08
CA GLY A 8 16.59 -46.26 10.08
C GLY A 8 16.34 -44.80 9.61
N VAL A 9 16.75 -44.48 8.40
CA VAL A 9 16.31 -43.30 7.69
C VAL A 9 14.92 -43.62 7.18
N SER A 10 13.90 -43.03 7.79
CA SER A 10 12.54 -43.03 7.24
C SER A 10 12.50 -42.11 6.06
N ALA A 11 12.57 -42.65 4.85
CA ALA A 11 12.24 -41.94 3.64
C ALA A 11 10.72 -41.71 3.62
N VAL A 12 10.26 -40.51 3.96
CA VAL A 12 8.92 -40.05 3.64
C VAL A 12 8.89 -39.87 2.13
N ALA A 13 8.29 -40.85 1.44
CA ALA A 13 8.05 -40.75 0.00
C ALA A 13 7.07 -39.60 -0.26
N LEU A 14 7.55 -38.54 -0.87
CA LEU A 14 6.72 -37.48 -1.44
C LEU A 14 5.76 -38.09 -2.47
N LEU A 15 4.47 -38.15 -2.13
CA LEU A 15 3.39 -38.29 -3.06
C LEU A 15 3.08 -36.92 -3.67
N LEU A 16 4.02 -36.34 -4.39
CA LEU A 16 3.74 -35.30 -5.38
C LEU A 16 3.14 -36.02 -6.59
N ASN A 17 1.81 -36.08 -6.63
CA ASN A 17 1.10 -36.43 -7.86
C ASN A 17 1.59 -35.50 -8.96
N ALA A 18 1.92 -36.05 -10.13
CA ALA A 18 2.48 -35.35 -11.27
C ALA A 18 1.62 -34.13 -11.63
N MET A 19 1.96 -32.97 -11.09
CA MET A 19 1.42 -31.70 -11.54
C MET A 19 1.92 -31.39 -12.97
N PRO A 20 1.12 -30.73 -13.82
CA PRO A 20 1.58 -30.48 -15.18
C PRO A 20 2.86 -29.63 -15.14
N VAL A 21 3.91 -30.15 -15.72
CA VAL A 21 5.26 -29.56 -15.82
C VAL A 21 5.25 -28.09 -16.32
N ALA A 22 4.18 -27.67 -17.01
CA ALA A 22 4.01 -26.32 -17.51
C ALA A 22 3.81 -25.23 -16.40
N ILE A 23 3.25 -25.57 -15.25
CA ILE A 23 3.05 -24.57 -14.15
C ILE A 23 4.37 -24.32 -13.45
N ALA A 24 5.15 -25.37 -13.18
CA ALA A 24 6.46 -25.25 -12.51
C ALA A 24 7.50 -24.43 -13.32
N GLN A 25 7.33 -24.31 -14.63
CA GLN A 25 8.26 -23.56 -15.51
C GLN A 25 8.07 -22.03 -15.46
N ASN A 26 6.98 -21.54 -14.87
CA ASN A 26 6.65 -20.10 -14.83
C ASN A 26 6.68 -19.50 -13.41
N LEU A 27 7.26 -20.21 -12.42
CA LEU A 27 7.46 -19.67 -11.09
C LEU A 27 8.65 -18.71 -11.06
N ALA A 28 8.53 -17.59 -10.34
CA ALA A 28 9.58 -16.59 -10.24
C ALA A 28 10.87 -17.16 -9.59
N PHE A 29 10.71 -18.06 -8.63
CA PHE A 29 11.80 -18.74 -7.94
C PHE A 29 11.55 -20.26 -7.96
N PRO A 30 12.57 -21.08 -8.27
CA PRO A 30 12.41 -22.54 -8.23
C PRO A 30 12.07 -23.04 -6.82
N VAL A 31 11.05 -23.91 -6.73
CA VAL A 31 10.64 -24.49 -5.44
C VAL A 31 11.78 -25.26 -4.79
N GLY A 32 12.04 -24.98 -3.52
CA GLY A 32 13.11 -25.59 -2.74
C GLY A 32 14.48 -24.90 -2.87
N GLU A 33 14.59 -23.85 -3.68
CA GLU A 33 15.82 -23.06 -3.82
C GLU A 33 15.74 -21.71 -3.09
N GLY A 34 16.90 -21.18 -2.67
CA GLY A 34 16.98 -19.91 -1.95
C GLY A 34 16.51 -19.98 -0.49
N ALA A 35 16.43 -18.81 0.15
CA ALA A 35 16.15 -18.68 1.59
C ALA A 35 14.66 -18.48 1.90
N PHE A 36 13.78 -19.07 1.09
CA PHE A 36 12.33 -18.94 1.24
C PHE A 36 11.76 -19.99 2.19
N SER A 37 10.61 -19.69 2.80
CA SER A 37 9.88 -20.59 3.72
C SER A 37 9.10 -21.68 2.95
N TRP A 38 9.79 -22.51 2.16
CA TRP A 38 9.19 -23.57 1.33
C TRP A 38 8.34 -24.55 2.13
N ASP A 39 8.74 -24.87 3.36
CA ASP A 39 7.97 -25.75 4.25
C ASP A 39 6.53 -25.24 4.45
N SER A 40 6.31 -23.93 4.43
CA SER A 40 4.97 -23.33 4.55
C SER A 40 4.09 -23.63 3.34
N LEU A 41 4.67 -23.68 2.13
CA LEU A 41 3.97 -24.08 0.91
C LEU A 41 3.61 -25.57 0.93
N GLU A 42 4.54 -26.42 1.37
CA GLU A 42 4.30 -27.85 1.48
C GLU A 42 3.18 -28.17 2.48
N GLN A 43 3.19 -27.51 3.64
CA GLN A 43 2.14 -27.65 4.65
C GLN A 43 0.79 -27.14 4.12
N PHE A 44 0.77 -26.01 3.42
CA PHE A 44 -0.42 -25.47 2.79
C PHE A 44 -0.99 -26.45 1.75
N ALA A 45 -0.16 -26.96 0.84
CA ALA A 45 -0.56 -27.92 -0.19
C ALA A 45 -1.11 -29.22 0.41
N ALA A 46 -0.51 -29.71 1.51
CA ALA A 46 -0.95 -30.93 2.19
C ALA A 46 -2.36 -30.81 2.79
N THR A 47 -2.77 -29.59 3.19
CA THR A 47 -4.05 -29.31 3.85
C THR A 47 -5.15 -28.82 2.91
N HIS A 48 -4.81 -28.39 1.68
CA HIS A 48 -5.76 -27.82 0.71
C HIS A 48 -5.82 -28.63 -0.59
N GLN A 49 -6.04 -29.93 -0.44
CA GLN A 49 -6.20 -30.86 -1.59
C GLN A 49 -7.64 -30.89 -2.11
N GLY A 50 -7.83 -31.36 -3.35
CA GLY A 50 -9.15 -31.54 -3.95
C GLY A 50 -9.76 -30.26 -4.50
N LEU A 51 -8.93 -29.25 -4.79
CA LEU A 51 -9.34 -28.00 -5.40
C LEU A 51 -9.04 -27.94 -6.90
N GLU A 52 -8.42 -28.98 -7.46
CA GLU A 52 -7.96 -29.02 -8.84
C GLU A 52 -9.13 -28.75 -9.82
N GLY A 53 -8.87 -27.89 -10.79
CA GLY A 53 -9.84 -27.55 -11.83
C GLY A 53 -10.88 -26.52 -11.42
N GLN A 54 -10.89 -26.05 -10.16
CA GLN A 54 -11.67 -24.88 -9.78
C GLN A 54 -11.07 -23.61 -10.38
N THR A 55 -11.88 -22.58 -10.54
CA THR A 55 -11.44 -21.23 -10.96
C THR A 55 -11.63 -20.27 -9.80
N LEU A 56 -10.63 -19.43 -9.57
CA LEU A 56 -10.63 -18.34 -8.61
C LEU A 56 -10.50 -17.01 -9.35
N THR A 57 -11.47 -16.13 -9.19
CA THR A 57 -11.40 -14.76 -9.73
C THR A 57 -10.91 -13.79 -8.69
N ILE A 58 -9.88 -12.99 -9.02
CA ILE A 58 -9.28 -12.00 -8.13
C ILE A 58 -9.29 -10.63 -8.81
N TRP A 59 -9.75 -9.60 -8.11
CA TRP A 59 -9.62 -8.23 -8.55
C TRP A 59 -8.78 -7.43 -7.57
N SER A 60 -7.85 -6.62 -8.10
CA SER A 60 -6.92 -5.82 -7.31
C SER A 60 -6.76 -4.42 -7.91
N PRO A 61 -6.30 -3.42 -7.12
CA PRO A 61 -6.01 -2.09 -7.62
C PRO A 61 -4.74 -2.04 -8.50
N TRP A 62 -3.91 -3.06 -8.45
CA TRP A 62 -2.60 -3.15 -9.11
C TRP A 62 -2.76 -3.31 -10.62
N ASN A 63 -2.87 -2.20 -11.34
CA ASN A 63 -3.18 -2.19 -12.78
C ASN A 63 -1.99 -1.88 -13.68
N ASP A 64 -0.88 -1.38 -13.14
CA ASP A 64 0.36 -1.19 -13.89
C ASP A 64 1.11 -2.53 -14.10
N GLU A 65 2.06 -2.53 -15.03
CA GLU A 65 2.71 -3.77 -15.43
C GLU A 65 3.61 -4.33 -14.32
N GLY A 66 4.30 -3.49 -13.58
CA GLY A 66 5.24 -3.90 -12.52
C GLY A 66 4.52 -4.60 -11.38
N ASP A 67 3.57 -3.93 -10.73
CA ASP A 67 2.80 -4.48 -9.62
C ASP A 67 1.99 -5.72 -10.05
N ARG A 68 1.42 -5.70 -11.26
CA ARG A 68 0.67 -6.83 -11.80
C ARG A 68 1.54 -8.07 -11.97
N MET A 69 2.78 -7.94 -12.49
CA MET A 69 3.71 -9.05 -12.65
C MET A 69 4.19 -9.60 -11.31
N GLN A 70 4.45 -8.73 -10.33
CA GLN A 70 4.85 -9.14 -8.99
C GLN A 70 3.70 -9.86 -8.28
N TRP A 71 2.47 -9.37 -8.38
CA TRP A 71 1.29 -10.06 -7.86
C TRP A 71 1.05 -11.41 -8.55
N GLU A 72 1.23 -11.47 -9.87
CA GLU A 72 1.15 -12.73 -10.61
C GLU A 72 2.17 -13.75 -10.09
N SER A 73 3.38 -13.33 -9.77
CA SER A 73 4.40 -14.22 -9.21
C SER A 73 3.94 -14.89 -7.91
N VAL A 74 3.14 -14.21 -7.08
CA VAL A 74 2.61 -14.76 -5.82
C VAL A 74 1.54 -15.82 -6.08
N TRP A 75 0.45 -15.45 -6.78
CA TRP A 75 -0.67 -16.37 -6.93
C TRP A 75 -0.36 -17.58 -7.82
N ARG A 76 0.72 -17.57 -8.61
CA ARG A 76 1.20 -18.77 -9.31
C ARG A 76 1.65 -19.89 -8.37
N TYR A 77 2.16 -19.58 -7.18
CA TYR A 77 2.44 -20.61 -6.17
C TYR A 77 1.17 -21.19 -5.56
N PHE A 78 0.10 -20.43 -5.48
CA PHE A 78 -1.22 -20.95 -5.12
C PHE A 78 -1.74 -21.92 -6.19
N GLU A 79 -1.66 -21.55 -7.48
CA GLU A 79 -1.98 -22.46 -8.59
C GLU A 79 -1.13 -23.74 -8.55
N TYR A 80 0.18 -23.57 -8.33
CA TYR A 80 1.11 -24.69 -8.22
C TYR A 80 0.74 -25.64 -7.08
N ALA A 81 0.37 -25.12 -5.91
CA ALA A 81 0.07 -25.92 -4.73
C ALA A 81 -1.30 -26.62 -4.77
N THR A 82 -2.28 -26.03 -5.50
CA THR A 82 -3.68 -26.47 -5.41
C THR A 82 -4.28 -26.98 -6.72
N GLY A 83 -3.67 -26.64 -7.87
CA GLY A 83 -4.26 -26.91 -9.17
C GLY A 83 -5.50 -26.05 -9.50
N VAL A 84 -5.80 -25.03 -8.70
CA VAL A 84 -6.80 -24.00 -8.99
C VAL A 84 -6.28 -23.14 -10.14
N ARG A 85 -7.17 -22.70 -11.04
CA ARG A 85 -6.85 -21.71 -12.05
C ARG A 85 -7.22 -20.32 -11.55
N VAL A 86 -6.27 -19.38 -11.52
CA VAL A 86 -6.50 -17.99 -11.15
C VAL A 86 -6.80 -17.15 -12.40
N GLU A 87 -7.86 -16.35 -12.30
CA GLU A 87 -8.23 -15.31 -13.27
C GLU A 87 -8.14 -13.96 -12.54
N ALA A 88 -6.98 -13.30 -12.67
CA ALA A 88 -6.74 -11.99 -12.04
C ALA A 88 -7.13 -10.86 -12.99
N GLY A 89 -7.76 -9.82 -12.44
CA GLY A 89 -8.14 -8.59 -13.13
C GLY A 89 -7.80 -7.36 -12.31
N SER A 90 -7.68 -6.23 -13.00
CA SER A 90 -7.46 -4.90 -12.42
C SER A 90 -8.11 -3.82 -13.28
N SER A 91 -8.29 -2.61 -12.73
CA SER A 91 -8.87 -1.48 -13.46
C SER A 91 -8.33 -0.17 -12.89
N ARG A 92 -8.15 0.84 -13.74
CA ARG A 92 -7.88 2.22 -13.31
C ARG A 92 -9.06 2.88 -12.57
N ASN A 93 -10.27 2.31 -12.69
CA ASN A 93 -11.47 2.75 -11.98
C ASN A 93 -11.89 1.63 -11.01
N TYR A 94 -10.95 1.11 -10.25
CA TYR A 94 -11.09 -0.10 -9.46
C TYR A 94 -12.22 -0.01 -8.44
N GLU A 95 -12.29 1.05 -7.64
CA GLU A 95 -13.28 1.24 -6.58
C GLU A 95 -14.71 1.35 -7.15
N GLU A 96 -14.85 2.07 -8.27
CA GLU A 96 -16.14 2.18 -8.96
C GLU A 96 -16.57 0.83 -9.55
N GLN A 97 -15.63 0.11 -10.19
CA GLN A 97 -15.91 -1.21 -10.74
C GLN A 97 -16.31 -2.21 -9.66
N ALA A 98 -15.63 -2.20 -8.52
CA ALA A 98 -15.98 -3.06 -7.37
C ALA A 98 -17.42 -2.79 -6.87
N ARG A 99 -17.81 -1.50 -6.75
CA ARG A 99 -19.18 -1.13 -6.40
C ARG A 99 -20.22 -1.60 -7.44
N ILE A 100 -19.90 -1.48 -8.72
CA ILE A 100 -20.78 -1.93 -9.82
C ILE A 100 -20.96 -3.45 -9.77
N ASP A 101 -19.90 -4.22 -9.63
CA ASP A 101 -19.93 -5.68 -9.61
C ASP A 101 -20.68 -6.23 -8.41
N ILE A 102 -20.51 -5.62 -7.24
CA ILE A 102 -21.26 -5.93 -6.01
C ILE A 102 -22.75 -5.62 -6.22
N ALA A 103 -23.09 -4.43 -6.71
CA ALA A 103 -24.47 -4.03 -6.95
C ALA A 103 -25.16 -4.90 -8.00
N ALA A 104 -24.42 -5.40 -8.99
CA ALA A 104 -24.91 -6.34 -10.00
C ALA A 104 -25.04 -7.79 -9.50
N GLY A 105 -24.58 -8.10 -8.27
CA GLY A 105 -24.58 -9.45 -7.70
C GLY A 105 -23.60 -10.40 -8.39
N SER A 106 -22.57 -9.88 -9.05
CA SER A 106 -21.55 -10.64 -9.78
C SER A 106 -20.11 -10.25 -9.41
N PRO A 107 -19.77 -10.11 -8.10
CA PRO A 107 -18.42 -9.79 -7.71
C PRO A 107 -17.45 -10.94 -8.03
N PRO A 108 -16.12 -10.66 -8.11
CA PRO A 108 -15.09 -11.69 -8.12
C PRO A 108 -15.11 -12.47 -6.79
N ASN A 109 -14.34 -13.56 -6.72
CA ASN A 109 -14.19 -14.28 -5.46
C ASN A 109 -13.45 -13.43 -4.43
N ILE A 110 -12.33 -12.87 -4.85
CA ILE A 110 -11.45 -12.05 -4.01
C ILE A 110 -11.43 -10.60 -4.51
N LEU A 111 -11.64 -9.67 -3.60
CA LEU A 111 -11.35 -8.25 -3.78
C LEU A 111 -10.16 -7.88 -2.87
N ILE A 112 -9.17 -7.22 -3.45
CA ILE A 112 -8.08 -6.60 -2.69
C ILE A 112 -8.41 -5.12 -2.54
N LEU A 113 -8.71 -4.67 -1.33
CA LEU A 113 -9.18 -3.32 -1.06
C LEU A 113 -8.10 -2.51 -0.32
N PRO A 114 -7.62 -1.41 -0.88
CA PRO A 114 -6.73 -0.51 -0.15
C PRO A 114 -7.45 0.33 0.91
N GLN A 115 -8.78 0.49 0.81
CA GLN A 115 -9.55 1.37 1.70
C GLN A 115 -10.38 0.59 2.73
N PRO A 116 -10.00 0.59 4.02
CA PRO A 116 -10.84 0.06 5.11
C PRO A 116 -12.24 0.67 5.16
N GLY A 117 -12.39 1.95 4.81
CA GLY A 117 -13.69 2.60 4.74
C GLY A 117 -14.62 2.01 3.68
N LEU A 118 -14.08 1.70 2.49
CA LEU A 118 -14.84 1.01 1.44
C LEU A 118 -15.17 -0.44 1.84
N LEU A 119 -14.23 -1.11 2.49
CA LEU A 119 -14.45 -2.46 3.05
C LEU A 119 -15.59 -2.44 4.07
N ALA A 120 -15.63 -1.44 4.97
CA ALA A 120 -16.72 -1.25 5.93
C ALA A 120 -18.08 -1.08 5.25
N ASP A 121 -18.15 -0.28 4.17
CA ASP A 121 -19.37 -0.09 3.38
C ASP A 121 -19.87 -1.43 2.78
N PHE A 122 -18.97 -2.23 2.22
CA PHE A 122 -19.32 -3.54 1.65
C PHE A 122 -19.70 -4.57 2.73
N ALA A 123 -19.02 -4.56 3.87
CA ALA A 123 -19.36 -5.41 5.01
C ALA A 123 -20.77 -5.10 5.53
N ALA A 124 -21.11 -3.83 5.73
CA ALA A 124 -22.44 -3.39 6.18
C ALA A 124 -23.55 -3.77 5.21
N GLN A 125 -23.28 -3.82 3.90
CA GLN A 125 -24.22 -4.26 2.87
C GLN A 125 -24.37 -5.79 2.81
N GLY A 126 -23.53 -6.56 3.51
CA GLY A 126 -23.49 -8.02 3.42
C GLY A 126 -22.88 -8.53 2.09
N ALA A 127 -22.07 -7.70 1.46
CA ALA A 127 -21.42 -8.02 0.19
C ALA A 127 -20.10 -8.81 0.38
N LEU A 128 -19.63 -8.93 1.62
CA LEU A 128 -18.41 -9.67 1.96
C LEU A 128 -18.74 -10.85 2.88
N THR A 129 -17.92 -11.90 2.78
CA THR A 129 -17.99 -13.08 3.64
C THR A 129 -17.01 -12.92 4.80
N PRO A 130 -17.43 -13.10 6.07
CA PRO A 130 -16.50 -13.14 7.21
C PRO A 130 -15.43 -14.22 7.06
N LEU A 131 -14.17 -13.89 7.43
CA LEU A 131 -13.01 -14.80 7.29
C LEU A 131 -12.89 -15.88 8.38
N GLY A 132 -13.88 -15.99 9.25
CA GLY A 132 -13.86 -16.93 10.37
C GLY A 132 -13.39 -16.29 11.68
N PRO A 133 -13.81 -16.85 12.82
CA PRO A 133 -13.54 -16.25 14.13
C PRO A 133 -12.08 -16.31 14.55
N GLU A 134 -11.30 -17.25 14.00
CA GLU A 134 -9.87 -17.43 14.29
C GLU A 134 -8.98 -16.39 13.60
N MET A 135 -9.45 -15.74 12.53
CA MET A 135 -8.64 -14.83 11.70
C MET A 135 -8.14 -13.63 12.51
N THR A 136 -8.98 -13.02 13.33
CA THR A 136 -8.56 -11.92 14.22
C THR A 136 -7.37 -12.32 15.08
N THR A 137 -7.49 -13.44 15.81
CA THR A 137 -6.41 -13.95 16.67
C THR A 137 -5.16 -14.30 15.86
N TRP A 138 -5.35 -14.83 14.66
CA TRP A 138 -4.22 -15.15 13.78
C TRP A 138 -3.44 -13.89 13.40
N ILE A 139 -4.13 -12.80 12.95
CA ILE A 139 -3.50 -11.51 12.62
C ILE A 139 -2.79 -10.94 13.84
N GLU A 140 -3.47 -10.88 14.99
CA GLU A 140 -2.92 -10.36 16.25
C GLU A 140 -1.65 -11.07 16.68
N THR A 141 -1.52 -12.38 16.39
CA THR A 141 -0.40 -13.20 16.81
C THR A 141 0.75 -13.20 15.81
N ASN A 142 0.45 -13.17 14.51
CA ASN A 142 1.42 -13.38 13.45
C ASN A 142 1.91 -12.09 12.80
N TYR A 143 1.30 -10.95 13.08
CA TYR A 143 1.73 -9.66 12.54
C TYR A 143 2.36 -8.78 13.61
N ALA A 144 3.42 -8.06 13.25
CA ALA A 144 3.95 -6.98 14.07
C ALA A 144 2.85 -5.91 14.25
N ALA A 145 2.60 -5.45 15.47
CA ALA A 145 1.46 -4.58 15.81
C ALA A 145 0.09 -5.16 15.42
N GLY A 146 -0.06 -6.48 15.51
CA GLY A 146 -1.22 -7.26 15.06
C GLY A 146 -2.60 -6.71 15.40
N PRO A 147 -2.89 -6.24 16.64
CA PRO A 147 -4.18 -5.64 16.97
C PRO A 147 -4.56 -4.43 16.09
N SER A 148 -3.58 -3.59 15.73
CA SER A 148 -3.81 -2.45 14.83
C SER A 148 -4.17 -2.90 13.43
N TRP A 149 -3.49 -3.93 12.91
CA TRP A 149 -3.79 -4.50 11.60
C TRP A 149 -5.13 -5.24 11.58
N ALA A 150 -5.45 -6.00 12.62
CA ALA A 150 -6.74 -6.69 12.71
C ALA A 150 -7.91 -5.71 12.65
N ALA A 151 -7.79 -4.55 13.33
CA ALA A 151 -8.83 -3.53 13.36
C ALA A 151 -9.20 -2.97 11.96
N LEU A 152 -8.25 -2.96 11.00
CA LEU A 152 -8.50 -2.50 9.64
C LEU A 152 -9.44 -3.40 8.82
N GLY A 153 -9.66 -4.63 9.27
CA GLY A 153 -10.58 -5.59 8.62
C GLY A 153 -11.81 -5.93 9.46
N GLN A 154 -12.02 -5.26 10.63
CA GLN A 154 -13.10 -5.54 11.57
C GLN A 154 -14.23 -4.53 11.45
N PHE A 155 -15.37 -4.97 10.97
CA PHE A 155 -16.54 -4.09 10.78
C PHE A 155 -17.85 -4.80 11.14
N ALA A 156 -18.88 -3.99 11.41
CA ALA A 156 -20.22 -4.50 11.65
C ALA A 156 -20.83 -5.01 10.34
N GLY A 157 -21.33 -6.24 10.37
CA GLY A 157 -22.12 -6.81 9.29
C GLY A 157 -23.62 -6.42 9.36
N PRO A 158 -24.45 -6.96 8.45
CA PRO A 158 -25.89 -6.73 8.46
C PRO A 158 -26.61 -7.21 9.73
N ASP A 159 -25.99 -8.13 10.45
CA ASP A 159 -26.46 -8.65 11.75
C ASP A 159 -26.15 -7.70 12.93
N GLY A 160 -25.43 -6.60 12.67
CA GLY A 160 -24.96 -5.64 13.66
C GLY A 160 -23.80 -6.14 14.52
N GLN A 161 -23.25 -7.34 14.22
CA GLN A 161 -22.08 -7.88 14.92
C GLN A 161 -20.80 -7.51 14.17
N VAL A 162 -19.73 -7.32 14.92
CA VAL A 162 -18.39 -7.08 14.34
C VAL A 162 -17.76 -8.42 13.96
N HIS A 163 -17.34 -8.52 12.69
CA HIS A 163 -16.62 -9.68 12.15
C HIS A 163 -15.32 -9.24 11.48
N GLN A 164 -14.38 -10.16 11.33
CA GLN A 164 -13.19 -9.98 10.51
C GLN A 164 -13.55 -10.26 9.05
N TYR A 165 -13.57 -9.24 8.19
CA TYR A 165 -13.85 -9.36 6.76
C TYR A 165 -12.62 -9.28 5.88
N GLY A 166 -11.51 -8.76 6.41
CA GLY A 166 -10.30 -8.53 5.65
C GLY A 166 -9.04 -9.06 6.32
N LEU A 167 -8.13 -9.60 5.51
CA LEU A 167 -6.76 -9.94 5.88
C LEU A 167 -5.83 -8.87 5.30
N PRO A 168 -5.23 -7.96 6.12
CA PRO A 168 -4.18 -7.06 5.64
C PRO A 168 -3.02 -7.89 5.06
N TYR A 169 -2.61 -7.57 3.82
CA TYR A 169 -1.62 -8.39 3.11
C TYR A 169 -0.37 -7.58 2.73
N LYS A 170 -0.51 -6.56 1.90
CA LYS A 170 0.58 -5.65 1.55
C LYS A 170 0.55 -4.44 2.48
N GLN A 171 1.71 -3.99 2.94
CA GLN A 171 1.84 -2.79 3.75
C GLN A 171 2.74 -1.78 3.07
N GLU A 172 2.55 -0.50 3.41
CA GLU A 172 3.23 0.61 2.79
C GLU A 172 3.56 1.69 3.82
N VAL A 173 4.68 2.37 3.58
CA VAL A 173 5.07 3.59 4.29
C VAL A 173 4.83 4.75 3.34
N LYS A 174 3.97 5.71 3.72
CA LYS A 174 3.67 6.90 2.91
C LYS A 174 4.58 8.09 3.22
N SER A 175 5.19 8.10 4.39
CA SER A 175 6.05 9.20 4.87
C SER A 175 7.45 9.22 4.25
N LEU A 176 7.55 9.09 2.93
CA LEU A 176 8.82 9.03 2.22
C LEU A 176 8.97 10.18 1.23
N VAL A 177 10.20 10.68 1.11
CA VAL A 177 10.61 11.60 0.04
C VAL A 177 11.72 10.94 -0.75
N TRP A 178 11.49 10.77 -2.03
CA TRP A 178 12.39 10.14 -2.99
C TRP A 178 13.25 11.18 -3.69
N TYR A 179 14.50 10.83 -3.97
CA TYR A 179 15.46 11.70 -4.64
C TYR A 179 16.50 10.86 -5.41
N SER A 180 17.26 11.48 -6.30
CA SER A 180 18.44 10.87 -6.92
C SER A 180 19.71 11.28 -6.16
N PRO A 181 20.49 10.31 -5.62
CA PRO A 181 21.74 10.60 -4.94
C PRO A 181 22.75 11.34 -5.84
N ASP A 182 22.81 10.98 -7.12
CA ASP A 182 23.69 11.62 -8.10
C ASP A 182 23.32 13.10 -8.30
N ASN A 183 22.03 13.42 -8.49
CA ASN A 183 21.57 14.80 -8.63
C ASN A 183 21.87 15.62 -7.37
N PHE A 184 21.71 15.03 -6.18
CA PHE A 184 22.07 15.69 -4.93
C PHE A 184 23.57 15.93 -4.80
N ALA A 185 24.39 14.93 -5.17
CA ALA A 185 25.84 15.04 -5.11
C ALA A 185 26.38 16.11 -6.09
N GLU A 186 25.84 16.16 -7.32
CA GLU A 186 26.21 17.14 -8.34
C GLU A 186 25.95 18.58 -7.86
N MET A 187 24.80 18.81 -7.24
CA MET A 187 24.39 20.12 -6.74
C MET A 187 24.89 20.43 -5.32
N GLY A 188 25.51 19.46 -4.64
CA GLY A 188 25.96 19.57 -3.24
C GLY A 188 24.81 19.76 -2.27
N TYR A 189 23.64 19.17 -2.56
CA TYR A 189 22.49 19.14 -1.64
C TYR A 189 22.70 18.10 -0.55
N GLN A 190 22.04 18.31 0.59
CA GLN A 190 22.09 17.40 1.73
C GLN A 190 20.69 16.91 2.04
N VAL A 191 20.55 15.66 2.43
CA VAL A 191 19.29 15.10 2.91
C VAL A 191 18.83 15.82 4.18
N PRO A 192 17.65 16.44 4.20
CA PRO A 192 17.15 17.19 5.34
C PRO A 192 16.68 16.23 6.45
N THR A 193 16.91 16.61 7.69
CA THR A 193 16.49 15.86 8.90
C THR A 193 15.33 16.54 9.65
N THR A 194 15.05 17.80 9.30
CA THR A 194 13.94 18.59 9.83
C THR A 194 13.13 19.23 8.71
N MET A 195 11.86 19.55 8.97
CA MET A 195 11.02 20.25 7.99
C MET A 195 11.61 21.63 7.65
N GLU A 196 12.20 22.31 8.61
CA GLU A 196 12.84 23.60 8.40
C GLU A 196 14.04 23.49 7.42
N GLU A 197 14.81 22.41 7.50
CA GLU A 197 15.89 22.11 6.55
C GLU A 197 15.33 21.74 5.16
N LEU A 198 14.21 21.01 5.09
CA LEU A 198 13.53 20.70 3.83
C LEU A 198 13.05 21.95 3.12
N LEU A 199 12.44 22.89 3.86
CA LEU A 199 12.01 24.18 3.31
C LEU A 199 13.21 24.99 2.79
N ALA A 200 14.31 25.04 3.54
CA ALA A 200 15.54 25.70 3.11
C ALA A 200 16.16 25.04 1.87
N LEU A 201 16.07 23.70 1.74
CA LEU A 201 16.51 22.98 0.56
C LEU A 201 15.67 23.36 -0.68
N GLN A 202 14.34 23.45 -0.54
CA GLN A 202 13.46 23.90 -1.62
C GLN A 202 13.83 25.30 -2.14
N ASP A 203 14.04 26.24 -1.22
CA ASP A 203 14.47 27.61 -1.55
C ASP A 203 15.82 27.61 -2.26
N ARG A 204 16.75 26.76 -1.84
CA ARG A 204 18.06 26.62 -2.48
C ARG A 204 17.93 26.04 -3.89
N ILE A 205 17.14 24.98 -4.08
CA ILE A 205 16.90 24.38 -5.41
C ILE A 205 16.37 25.44 -6.39
N ILE A 206 15.42 26.27 -5.95
CA ILE A 206 14.88 27.36 -6.77
C ILE A 206 15.96 28.40 -7.09
N ALA A 207 16.76 28.80 -6.10
CA ALA A 207 17.84 29.76 -6.28
C ALA A 207 18.92 29.26 -7.26
N ASP A 208 19.17 27.96 -7.29
CA ASP A 208 20.09 27.30 -8.22
C ASP A 208 19.45 27.08 -9.63
N GLY A 209 18.19 27.47 -9.83
CA GLY A 209 17.45 27.41 -11.11
C GLY A 209 16.75 26.07 -11.35
N GLY A 210 16.67 25.21 -10.35
CA GLY A 210 15.96 23.94 -10.38
C GLY A 210 14.50 24.06 -9.89
N THR A 211 13.76 22.95 -9.98
CA THR A 211 12.40 22.81 -9.45
C THR A 211 12.38 21.78 -8.33
N PRO A 212 11.89 22.10 -7.12
CA PRO A 212 11.92 21.17 -6.01
C PRO A 212 11.15 19.88 -6.25
N TRP A 213 9.88 19.94 -6.61
CA TRP A 213 8.96 18.81 -6.51
C TRP A 213 8.47 18.26 -7.83
N CYS A 214 8.49 16.97 -7.94
CA CYS A 214 7.74 16.16 -8.88
C CYS A 214 6.38 15.82 -8.24
N ILE A 215 5.28 16.40 -8.70
CA ILE A 215 3.93 16.12 -8.17
C ILE A 215 2.96 15.85 -9.31
N GLY A 216 2.26 14.72 -9.25
CA GLY A 216 1.16 14.36 -10.12
C GLY A 216 0.12 13.60 -9.34
N ILE A 217 -1.17 13.88 -9.58
CA ILE A 217 -2.28 13.30 -8.83
C ILE A 217 -3.31 12.57 -9.69
N GLU A 218 -3.12 12.55 -11.03
CA GLU A 218 -4.04 11.84 -11.91
C GLU A 218 -3.94 10.32 -11.65
N SER A 219 -5.10 9.67 -11.48
CA SER A 219 -5.23 8.21 -11.23
C SER A 219 -6.59 7.68 -11.70
N GLY A 220 -7.07 8.11 -12.87
CA GLY A 220 -8.39 7.71 -13.36
C GLY A 220 -9.51 8.09 -12.38
N GLY A 221 -10.34 7.13 -11.98
CA GLY A 221 -11.42 7.35 -11.02
C GLY A 221 -10.96 7.69 -9.60
N ALA A 222 -9.72 7.37 -9.26
CA ALA A 222 -9.12 7.66 -7.96
C ALA A 222 -8.30 8.96 -7.96
N THR A 223 -8.37 9.79 -9.02
CA THR A 223 -7.65 11.07 -9.09
C THR A 223 -7.88 11.92 -7.84
N GLY A 224 -6.79 12.31 -7.18
CA GLY A 224 -6.81 13.10 -5.94
C GLY A 224 -6.17 12.41 -4.74
N TRP A 225 -6.14 11.06 -4.70
CA TRP A 225 -5.59 10.32 -3.57
C TRP A 225 -4.13 10.67 -3.23
N ALA A 226 -3.27 10.91 -4.24
CA ALA A 226 -1.89 11.29 -3.98
C ALA A 226 -1.77 12.69 -3.32
N ALA A 227 -2.78 13.54 -3.46
CA ALA A 227 -2.82 14.83 -2.76
C ALA A 227 -3.38 14.70 -1.34
N THR A 228 -4.29 13.72 -1.06
CA THR A 228 -4.71 13.45 0.32
C THR A 228 -3.56 12.94 1.17
N ASP A 229 -2.66 12.11 0.62
CA ASP A 229 -1.44 11.65 1.28
C ASP A 229 -0.58 12.81 1.80
N TRP A 230 -0.40 13.85 0.99
CA TRP A 230 0.30 15.05 1.41
C TRP A 230 -0.37 15.74 2.61
N VAL A 231 -1.69 15.91 2.55
CA VAL A 231 -2.46 16.58 3.61
C VAL A 231 -2.41 15.76 4.91
N GLU A 232 -2.54 14.46 4.80
CA GLU A 232 -2.54 13.52 5.92
C GLU A 232 -1.17 13.45 6.60
N ASP A 233 -0.12 13.33 5.80
CA ASP A 233 1.25 13.26 6.31
C ASP A 233 1.68 14.60 6.94
N LEU A 234 1.30 15.74 6.35
CA LEU A 234 1.49 17.06 6.92
C LEU A 234 0.68 17.25 8.22
N MET A 235 -0.55 16.71 8.31
CA MET A 235 -1.34 16.76 9.54
C MET A 235 -0.58 16.15 10.71
N LEU A 236 0.04 14.98 10.49
CA LEU A 236 0.85 14.27 11.49
C LEU A 236 2.15 15.02 11.88
N ARG A 237 2.63 15.96 11.06
CA ARG A 237 3.79 16.81 11.37
C ARG A 237 3.42 18.13 12.01
N MET A 238 2.21 18.60 11.76
CA MET A 238 1.77 19.91 12.24
C MET A 238 1.01 19.84 13.56
N TYR A 239 0.31 18.73 13.82
CA TYR A 239 -0.59 18.55 14.96
C TYR A 239 -0.40 17.20 15.66
N PRO A 240 -0.78 17.08 16.95
CA PRO A 240 -0.79 15.80 17.66
C PRO A 240 -1.65 14.74 16.96
N PRO A 241 -1.30 13.44 17.05
CA PRO A 241 -1.99 12.36 16.34
C PRO A 241 -3.47 12.23 16.74
N GLU A 242 -3.87 12.70 17.93
CA GLU A 242 -5.27 12.73 18.35
C GLU A 242 -6.11 13.70 17.52
N VAL A 243 -5.50 14.73 16.94
CA VAL A 243 -6.19 15.64 16.00
C VAL A 243 -6.48 14.92 14.69
N TYR A 244 -5.52 14.11 14.22
CA TYR A 244 -5.71 13.25 13.06
C TYR A 244 -6.88 12.27 13.27
N ASP A 245 -6.90 11.56 14.40
CA ASP A 245 -7.95 10.60 14.74
C ASP A 245 -9.34 11.26 14.81
N GLN A 246 -9.41 12.45 15.39
CA GLN A 246 -10.66 13.22 15.48
C GLN A 246 -11.12 13.74 14.11
N TRP A 247 -10.20 14.11 13.23
CA TRP A 247 -10.50 14.56 11.88
C TRP A 247 -11.03 13.42 11.02
N VAL A 248 -10.35 12.28 10.99
CA VAL A 248 -10.74 11.11 10.20
C VAL A 248 -12.12 10.56 10.58
N THR A 249 -12.51 10.69 11.85
CA THR A 249 -13.81 10.25 12.37
C THR A 249 -14.88 11.34 12.38
N ASN A 250 -14.58 12.53 11.89
CA ASN A 250 -15.44 13.72 11.99
C ASN A 250 -15.87 14.06 13.43
N ALA A 251 -15.05 13.73 14.43
CA ALA A 251 -15.19 14.21 15.79
C ALA A 251 -14.85 15.70 15.90
N ILE A 252 -13.95 16.18 15.04
CA ILE A 252 -13.83 17.59 14.66
C ILE A 252 -14.33 17.76 13.23
N PRO A 253 -14.94 18.91 12.89
CA PRO A 253 -15.43 19.11 11.53
C PRO A 253 -14.29 19.15 10.52
N PHE A 254 -14.55 18.72 9.27
CA PHE A 254 -13.55 18.70 8.24
C PHE A 254 -13.02 20.13 7.89
N ASN A 255 -13.82 21.16 8.11
CA ASN A 255 -13.44 22.55 7.98
C ASN A 255 -12.91 23.19 9.29
N ASP A 256 -12.35 22.37 10.19
CA ASP A 256 -11.61 22.85 11.36
C ASP A 256 -10.43 23.72 10.92
N PRO A 257 -10.11 24.81 11.63
CA PRO A 257 -8.97 25.69 11.28
C PRO A 257 -7.64 24.95 11.13
N ARG A 258 -7.42 23.85 11.85
CA ARG A 258 -6.20 23.04 11.74
C ARG A 258 -6.09 22.31 10.40
N VAL A 259 -7.20 21.82 9.85
CA VAL A 259 -7.27 21.20 8.52
C VAL A 259 -7.01 22.25 7.43
N ILE A 260 -7.60 23.43 7.59
CA ILE A 260 -7.37 24.60 6.69
C ILE A 260 -5.88 25.00 6.71
N ASP A 261 -5.25 25.02 7.89
CA ASP A 261 -3.82 25.32 8.04
C ASP A 261 -2.94 24.33 7.27
N VAL A 262 -3.23 23.04 7.38
CA VAL A 262 -2.49 21.98 6.65
C VAL A 262 -2.65 22.15 5.13
N LEU A 263 -3.87 22.37 4.68
CA LEU A 263 -4.13 22.62 3.26
C LEU A 263 -3.43 23.87 2.75
N ASN A 264 -3.38 24.94 3.54
CA ASN A 264 -2.63 26.15 3.18
C ASN A 264 -1.13 25.90 3.09
N PHE A 265 -0.58 25.06 3.99
CA PHE A 265 0.82 24.65 3.91
C PHE A 265 1.07 23.84 2.63
N PHE A 266 0.28 22.82 2.33
CA PHE A 266 0.36 22.08 1.07
C PHE A 266 0.18 23.00 -0.14
N GLY A 267 -0.76 23.94 -0.07
CA GLY A 267 -1.00 24.94 -1.11
C GLY A 267 0.21 25.83 -1.39
N SER A 268 1.05 26.13 -0.40
CA SER A 268 2.29 26.90 -0.60
C SER A 268 3.31 26.19 -1.50
N ILE A 269 3.20 24.87 -1.59
CA ILE A 269 4.00 24.01 -2.48
C ILE A 269 3.25 23.85 -3.82
N VAL A 270 2.09 23.20 -3.78
CA VAL A 270 1.40 22.70 -4.99
C VAL A 270 0.81 23.79 -5.88
N LYS A 271 0.58 25.00 -5.33
CA LYS A 271 0.07 26.17 -6.06
C LYS A 271 1.15 27.19 -6.42
N ASN A 272 2.41 26.80 -6.35
CA ASN A 272 3.53 27.65 -6.71
C ASN A 272 4.27 27.07 -7.92
N ASP A 273 4.21 27.76 -9.05
CA ASP A 273 4.82 27.32 -10.32
C ASP A 273 6.34 27.09 -10.23
N GLN A 274 7.04 27.71 -9.28
CA GLN A 274 8.47 27.50 -9.07
C GLN A 274 8.76 26.22 -8.26
N MET A 275 7.75 25.70 -7.55
CA MET A 275 7.90 24.54 -6.68
C MET A 275 7.66 23.21 -7.42
N VAL A 276 6.88 23.20 -8.51
CA VAL A 276 6.36 21.97 -9.11
C VAL A 276 6.79 21.85 -10.57
N ALA A 277 7.29 20.69 -10.95
CA ALA A 277 7.65 20.38 -12.33
C ALA A 277 6.45 20.53 -13.28
N GLY A 278 6.65 21.25 -14.38
CA GLY A 278 5.59 21.59 -15.32
C GLY A 278 4.62 22.68 -14.84
N GLY A 279 4.85 23.24 -13.64
CA GLY A 279 4.00 24.26 -13.03
C GLY A 279 2.70 23.69 -12.44
N THR A 280 1.95 24.54 -11.74
CA THR A 280 0.72 24.16 -11.02
C THR A 280 -0.35 23.51 -11.91
N ALA A 281 -0.41 23.93 -13.19
CA ALA A 281 -1.36 23.37 -14.16
C ALA A 281 -1.10 21.90 -14.52
N ALA A 282 0.13 21.42 -14.34
CA ALA A 282 0.49 20.03 -14.63
C ALA A 282 0.04 19.05 -13.54
N VAL A 283 -0.10 19.50 -12.29
CA VAL A 283 -0.34 18.64 -11.12
C VAL A 283 -1.54 17.70 -11.29
N ALA A 284 -2.69 18.27 -11.69
CA ALA A 284 -3.92 17.49 -11.84
C ALA A 284 -3.93 16.56 -13.07
N ALA A 285 -3.05 16.82 -14.05
CA ALA A 285 -3.01 16.13 -15.34
C ALA A 285 -1.88 15.08 -15.41
N THR A 286 -0.86 15.19 -14.56
CA THR A 286 0.26 14.24 -14.51
C THR A 286 -0.17 13.02 -13.70
N ALA A 287 -0.03 11.83 -14.31
CA ALA A 287 -0.30 10.59 -13.62
C ALA A 287 0.65 10.43 -12.40
N PHE A 288 0.12 9.91 -11.30
CA PHE A 288 0.91 9.73 -10.08
C PHE A 288 2.16 8.86 -10.34
N GLY A 289 2.03 7.81 -11.16
CA GLY A 289 3.13 6.92 -11.51
C GLY A 289 4.15 7.51 -12.48
N ASP A 290 3.76 8.54 -13.27
CA ASP A 290 4.68 9.24 -14.19
C ASP A 290 5.41 10.40 -13.51
N SER A 291 4.83 10.94 -12.43
CA SER A 291 5.38 12.13 -11.77
C SER A 291 6.81 11.97 -11.26
N PRO A 292 7.25 10.81 -10.70
CA PRO A 292 8.64 10.65 -10.24
C PRO A 292 9.68 10.58 -11.36
N LEU A 293 9.26 10.34 -12.62
CA LEU A 293 10.18 10.19 -13.75
C LEU A 293 11.05 11.43 -13.98
N GLY A 294 10.59 12.60 -13.53
CA GLY A 294 11.34 13.85 -13.54
C GLY A 294 12.66 13.81 -12.75
N LEU A 295 12.79 12.93 -11.77
CA LEU A 295 14.03 12.71 -11.01
C LEU A 295 15.15 12.11 -11.87
N PHE A 296 14.79 11.32 -12.88
CA PHE A 296 15.70 10.53 -13.71
C PHE A 296 16.03 11.19 -15.05
N THR A 297 15.52 12.39 -15.33
CA THR A 297 15.85 13.12 -16.56
C THR A 297 17.19 13.83 -16.43
N VAL A 298 17.84 14.13 -17.57
CA VAL A 298 19.12 14.85 -17.63
C VAL A 298 18.96 16.09 -18.53
N PRO A 299 18.95 17.32 -17.99
CA PRO A 299 18.98 17.65 -16.57
C PRO A 299 17.70 17.20 -15.83
N PRO A 300 17.71 17.06 -14.50
CA PRO A 300 16.53 16.67 -13.74
C PRO A 300 15.45 17.75 -13.86
N GLN A 301 14.19 17.30 -14.05
CA GLN A 301 13.05 18.22 -14.08
C GLN A 301 12.62 18.64 -12.66
N CYS A 302 12.92 17.83 -11.67
CA CYS A 302 12.64 18.04 -10.26
C CYS A 302 13.62 17.20 -9.42
N TYR A 303 13.76 17.53 -8.14
CA TYR A 303 14.74 16.93 -7.25
C TYR A 303 14.15 16.06 -6.16
N LEU A 304 12.86 16.23 -5.85
CA LEU A 304 12.15 15.60 -4.75
C LEU A 304 10.81 15.04 -5.23
N HIS A 305 10.41 13.88 -4.69
CA HIS A 305 9.08 13.31 -4.91
C HIS A 305 8.56 12.70 -3.60
N HIS A 306 7.43 13.18 -3.09
CA HIS A 306 6.78 12.61 -1.91
C HIS A 306 5.75 11.58 -2.34
N GLN A 307 5.95 10.32 -1.95
CA GLN A 307 5.05 9.23 -2.28
C GLN A 307 5.37 7.99 -1.43
N ALA A 308 4.38 7.10 -1.30
CA ALA A 308 4.49 5.83 -0.61
C ALA A 308 5.59 4.91 -1.16
N SER A 309 5.94 3.90 -0.36
CA SER A 309 6.99 2.92 -0.68
C SER A 309 6.79 2.20 -2.02
N PHE A 310 5.55 1.99 -2.46
CA PHE A 310 5.25 1.29 -3.72
C PHE A 310 5.72 2.03 -4.97
N ILE A 311 5.94 3.37 -4.90
CA ILE A 311 6.27 4.17 -6.10
C ILE A 311 7.56 3.71 -6.79
N ALA A 312 8.43 3.01 -6.07
CA ALA A 312 9.66 2.47 -6.65
C ALA A 312 9.39 1.47 -7.79
N SER A 313 8.22 0.82 -7.84
CA SER A 313 7.82 -0.05 -8.95
C SER A 313 7.55 0.70 -10.27
N PHE A 314 7.36 2.03 -10.20
CA PHE A 314 7.13 2.92 -11.35
C PHE A 314 8.42 3.59 -11.85
N PHE A 315 9.54 3.37 -11.20
CA PHE A 315 10.82 3.96 -11.63
C PHE A 315 11.33 3.30 -12.93
N PRO A 316 12.18 3.98 -13.70
CA PRO A 316 12.68 3.43 -14.96
C PRO A 316 13.31 2.05 -14.76
N GLU A 317 13.09 1.16 -15.72
CA GLU A 317 13.66 -0.19 -15.70
C GLU A 317 15.19 -0.13 -15.61
N GLY A 318 15.76 -0.93 -14.72
CA GLY A 318 17.20 -1.03 -14.51
C GLY A 318 17.76 -0.02 -13.51
N THR A 319 16.94 0.85 -12.92
CA THR A 319 17.39 1.72 -11.81
C THR A 319 17.68 0.91 -10.55
N VAL A 320 18.72 1.31 -9.82
CA VAL A 320 19.24 0.62 -8.65
C VAL A 320 19.04 1.48 -7.39
N ALA A 321 18.36 0.91 -6.40
CA ALA A 321 18.16 1.56 -5.11
C ALA A 321 19.50 1.81 -4.39
N GLY A 322 19.70 3.00 -3.86
CA GLY A 322 20.95 3.45 -3.23
C GLY A 322 21.99 3.98 -4.21
N GLU A 323 21.77 3.84 -5.53
CA GLU A 323 22.62 4.37 -6.60
C GLU A 323 21.86 5.42 -7.42
N ASP A 324 20.86 5.00 -8.21
CA ASP A 324 20.10 5.89 -9.07
C ASP A 324 19.00 6.65 -8.31
N TYR A 325 18.43 6.03 -7.29
CA TYR A 325 17.44 6.62 -6.40
C TYR A 325 17.64 6.18 -4.94
N ASP A 326 17.22 7.03 -4.03
CA ASP A 326 17.15 6.74 -2.61
C ASP A 326 15.98 7.52 -2.00
N PHE A 327 15.74 7.36 -0.72
CA PHE A 327 14.66 8.03 -0.02
C PHE A 327 15.14 8.55 1.34
N PHE A 328 14.37 9.48 1.88
CA PHE A 328 14.44 9.86 3.28
C PHE A 328 13.04 9.98 3.87
N TYR A 329 12.94 9.80 5.17
CA TYR A 329 11.70 9.99 5.90
C TYR A 329 11.28 11.47 5.82
N LEU A 330 10.02 11.77 5.46
CA LEU A 330 9.49 13.13 5.47
C LEU A 330 9.68 13.72 6.87
N PRO A 331 10.55 14.75 7.04
CA PRO A 331 11.04 15.09 8.36
C PRO A 331 9.98 15.80 9.21
N PRO A 332 10.07 15.68 10.57
CA PRO A 332 9.23 16.45 11.47
C PRO A 332 9.71 17.89 11.54
N PHE A 333 8.84 18.80 12.00
CA PHE A 333 9.26 20.13 12.40
C PHE A 333 10.12 20.04 13.67
N ALA A 334 11.33 20.60 13.63
CA ALA A 334 12.19 20.72 14.83
C ALA A 334 11.56 21.59 15.93
N SER A 335 10.68 22.51 15.52
CA SER A 335 9.94 23.40 16.43
C SER A 335 8.75 22.74 17.12
N LYS A 336 8.39 21.48 16.75
CA LYS A 336 7.24 20.73 17.29
C LYS A 336 7.71 19.41 17.89
N ASP A 337 7.30 19.12 19.12
CA ASP A 337 7.64 17.87 19.81
C ASP A 337 6.57 16.80 19.53
N LEU A 338 6.53 16.35 18.28
CA LEU A 338 5.58 15.31 17.80
C LEU A 338 6.27 13.96 17.49
N GLY A 339 7.56 13.83 17.82
CA GLY A 339 8.33 12.60 17.55
C GLY A 339 8.55 12.33 16.06
N ARG A 340 8.43 11.07 15.67
CA ARG A 340 8.59 10.62 14.27
C ARG A 340 7.31 9.88 13.83
N PRO A 341 6.22 10.61 13.55
CA PRO A 341 4.99 9.98 13.09
C PRO A 341 5.13 9.43 11.66
N VAL A 342 4.50 8.31 11.38
CA VAL A 342 4.48 7.67 10.06
C VAL A 342 3.03 7.56 9.58
N LEU A 343 2.79 8.02 8.37
CA LEU A 343 1.60 7.68 7.62
C LEU A 343 1.83 6.33 6.93
N SER A 344 0.92 5.41 7.11
CA SER A 344 0.96 4.06 6.53
C SER A 344 -0.30 3.78 5.71
N SER A 345 -0.19 2.84 4.79
CA SER A 345 -1.32 2.25 4.09
C SER A 345 -1.12 0.75 3.91
N GLY A 346 -2.02 0.11 3.23
CA GLY A 346 -1.88 -1.30 2.88
C GLY A 346 -3.14 -1.85 2.25
N ASP A 347 -2.97 -2.97 1.57
CA ASP A 347 -4.02 -3.63 0.82
C ASP A 347 -4.57 -4.82 1.61
N ILE A 348 -5.89 -4.94 1.61
CA ILE A 348 -6.65 -5.89 2.43
C ILE A 348 -7.35 -6.90 1.53
N ALA A 349 -7.03 -8.17 1.66
CA ALA A 349 -7.68 -9.25 0.94
C ALA A 349 -9.02 -9.60 1.58
N THR A 350 -10.09 -9.65 0.78
CA THR A 350 -11.46 -9.93 1.22
C THR A 350 -12.11 -11.00 0.34
N ILE A 351 -13.13 -11.70 0.86
CA ILE A 351 -13.95 -12.63 0.10
C ILE A 351 -15.30 -11.95 -0.24
N ALA A 352 -15.50 -11.59 -1.51
CA ALA A 352 -16.77 -11.05 -1.98
C ALA A 352 -17.71 -12.14 -2.53
N LYS A 353 -17.15 -13.23 -3.06
CA LYS A 353 -17.92 -14.42 -3.46
C LYS A 353 -17.24 -15.67 -2.91
N ASP A 354 -17.87 -16.27 -1.91
CA ASP A 354 -17.32 -17.42 -1.23
C ASP A 354 -17.21 -18.66 -2.12
N SER A 355 -16.13 -19.39 -1.92
CA SER A 355 -15.88 -20.70 -2.54
C SER A 355 -14.73 -21.40 -1.78
N PRO A 356 -14.60 -22.75 -1.92
CA PRO A 356 -13.45 -23.46 -1.34
C PRO A 356 -12.10 -22.90 -1.83
N ALA A 357 -12.01 -22.48 -3.08
CA ALA A 357 -10.81 -21.86 -3.65
C ALA A 357 -10.55 -20.47 -3.04
N ALA A 358 -11.59 -19.67 -2.73
CA ALA A 358 -11.43 -18.36 -2.10
C ALA A 358 -10.94 -18.50 -0.66
N GLN A 359 -11.51 -19.41 0.12
CA GLN A 359 -11.07 -19.71 1.49
C GLN A 359 -9.62 -20.20 1.52
N ALA A 360 -9.27 -21.11 0.61
CA ALA A 360 -7.90 -21.59 0.48
C ALA A 360 -6.92 -20.49 0.07
N PHE A 361 -7.36 -19.54 -0.77
CA PHE A 361 -6.50 -18.42 -1.17
C PHE A 361 -6.19 -17.48 0.00
N ILE A 362 -7.18 -17.16 0.83
CA ILE A 362 -6.93 -16.40 2.08
C ILE A 362 -5.96 -17.16 2.99
N ALA A 363 -6.12 -18.48 3.13
CA ALA A 363 -5.17 -19.30 3.90
C ALA A 363 -3.77 -19.35 3.27
N PHE A 364 -3.65 -19.28 1.95
CA PHE A 364 -2.36 -19.15 1.27
C PHE A 364 -1.67 -17.82 1.57
N LEU A 365 -2.41 -16.71 1.53
CA LEU A 365 -1.88 -15.39 1.87
C LEU A 365 -1.42 -15.27 3.34
N GLN A 366 -1.86 -16.17 4.22
CA GLN A 366 -1.35 -16.28 5.59
C GLN A 366 0.02 -16.98 5.68
N THR A 367 0.50 -17.60 4.61
CA THR A 367 1.81 -18.28 4.65
C THR A 367 2.96 -17.28 4.55
N PRO A 368 4.08 -17.49 5.27
CA PRO A 368 5.29 -16.67 5.09
C PRO A 368 5.72 -16.58 3.63
N LEU A 369 5.64 -17.68 2.88
CA LEU A 369 6.05 -17.73 1.48
C LEU A 369 5.29 -16.75 0.60
N ALA A 370 3.97 -16.59 0.79
CA ALA A 370 3.18 -15.66 0.00
C ALA A 370 3.66 -14.20 0.13
N HIS A 371 4.22 -13.83 1.27
CA HIS A 371 4.88 -12.54 1.48
C HIS A 371 6.27 -12.51 0.86
N GLU A 372 7.07 -13.52 1.14
CA GLU A 372 8.48 -13.62 0.73
C GLU A 372 8.67 -13.56 -0.79
N ILE A 373 7.78 -14.18 -1.57
CA ILE A 373 7.84 -14.14 -3.04
C ILE A 373 7.74 -12.70 -3.55
N TRP A 374 6.84 -11.91 -3.01
CA TRP A 374 6.71 -10.51 -3.43
C TRP A 374 7.86 -9.66 -2.90
N MET A 375 8.26 -9.84 -1.63
CA MET A 375 9.42 -9.15 -1.04
C MET A 375 10.69 -9.33 -1.87
N ALA A 376 10.89 -10.52 -2.46
CA ALA A 376 12.08 -10.87 -3.24
C ALA A 376 11.99 -10.49 -4.73
N ALA A 377 10.82 -10.07 -5.21
CA ALA A 377 10.65 -9.70 -6.61
C ALA A 377 11.56 -8.51 -6.99
N PRO A 378 12.12 -8.46 -8.20
CA PRO A 378 12.87 -7.30 -8.66
C PRO A 378 12.04 -6.01 -8.56
N ASN A 379 12.65 -4.94 -8.07
CA ASN A 379 11.99 -3.65 -7.83
C ASN A 379 10.72 -3.75 -6.95
N SER A 380 10.68 -4.73 -6.06
CA SER A 380 9.56 -4.89 -5.14
C SER A 380 9.41 -3.66 -4.25
N ALA A 381 8.15 -3.32 -4.00
CA ALA A 381 7.76 -2.32 -3.02
C ALA A 381 6.86 -2.94 -1.91
N PHE A 382 6.87 -4.24 -1.79
CA PHE A 382 6.06 -4.97 -0.82
C PHE A 382 6.71 -4.99 0.55
N LEU A 383 6.06 -4.40 1.53
CA LEU A 383 6.43 -4.51 2.94
C LEU A 383 5.52 -5.52 3.64
N SER A 384 6.10 -6.32 4.54
CA SER A 384 5.36 -7.35 5.27
C SER A 384 5.39 -7.10 6.79
N ALA A 385 4.22 -7.14 7.43
CA ALA A 385 4.11 -7.22 8.88
C ALA A 385 4.24 -8.65 9.40
N HIS A 386 4.28 -9.67 8.55
CA HIS A 386 4.26 -11.07 8.95
C HIS A 386 5.54 -11.45 9.69
N LEU A 387 5.44 -11.80 10.98
CA LEU A 387 6.58 -12.10 11.85
C LEU A 387 7.35 -13.36 11.43
N GLY A 388 6.71 -14.28 10.71
CA GLY A 388 7.32 -15.50 10.20
C GLY A 388 7.98 -15.34 8.83
N ALA A 389 7.79 -14.22 8.13
CA ALA A 389 8.44 -14.00 6.83
C ALA A 389 9.93 -13.69 6.99
N ASN A 390 10.75 -14.33 6.16
CA ASN A 390 12.19 -14.13 6.20
C ASN A 390 12.58 -12.76 5.62
N GLN A 391 13.04 -11.85 6.48
CA GLN A 391 13.42 -10.49 6.10
C GLN A 391 14.69 -10.43 5.23
N ASP A 392 15.45 -11.51 5.12
CA ASP A 392 16.67 -11.56 4.31
C ASP A 392 16.38 -11.79 2.82
N VAL A 393 15.11 -12.05 2.44
CA VAL A 393 14.70 -12.17 1.04
C VAL A 393 14.33 -10.83 0.39
N TYR A 394 14.24 -9.72 1.14
CA TYR A 394 13.98 -8.42 0.53
C TYR A 394 14.93 -8.14 -0.64
N SER A 395 14.36 -7.69 -1.76
CA SER A 395 15.09 -7.48 -3.02
C SER A 395 16.17 -6.39 -2.95
N SER A 396 16.09 -5.49 -1.96
CA SER A 396 17.07 -4.42 -1.75
C SER A 396 17.19 -4.03 -0.28
N GLN A 397 18.35 -3.44 0.09
CA GLN A 397 18.55 -2.85 1.41
C GLN A 397 17.61 -1.67 1.63
N ALA A 398 17.33 -0.87 0.60
CA ALA A 398 16.42 0.26 0.67
C ALA A 398 14.99 -0.19 1.07
N LEU A 399 14.49 -1.28 0.48
CA LEU A 399 13.19 -1.84 0.86
C LEU A 399 13.17 -2.34 2.32
N LYS A 400 14.26 -2.96 2.77
CA LYS A 400 14.43 -3.37 4.17
C LYS A 400 14.46 -2.16 5.11
N ASP A 401 15.11 -1.07 4.72
CA ASP A 401 15.19 0.17 5.50
C ASP A 401 13.83 0.90 5.60
N GLN A 402 13.01 0.82 4.56
CA GLN A 402 11.61 1.30 4.59
C GLN A 402 10.79 0.54 5.65
N GLY A 403 10.94 -0.76 5.72
CA GLY A 403 10.34 -1.57 6.79
C GLY A 403 10.78 -1.12 8.18
N GLN A 404 12.04 -0.71 8.35
CA GLN A 404 12.55 -0.19 9.62
C GLN A 404 11.94 1.16 10.01
N ILE A 405 11.56 2.01 9.03
CA ILE A 405 10.83 3.26 9.35
C ILE A 405 9.51 2.94 10.04
N LEU A 406 8.76 1.98 9.51
CA LEU A 406 7.48 1.55 10.08
C LEU A 406 7.64 0.96 11.49
N ILE A 407 8.64 0.10 11.69
CA ILE A 407 8.92 -0.55 12.98
C ILE A 407 9.37 0.47 14.04
N ASN A 408 10.14 1.48 13.65
CA ASN A 408 10.70 2.49 14.55
C ASN A 408 9.84 3.76 14.70
N ALA A 409 8.65 3.79 14.10
CA ALA A 409 7.72 4.90 14.22
C ALA A 409 7.32 5.12 15.70
N THR A 410 7.37 6.38 16.17
CA THR A 410 6.84 6.73 17.50
C THR A 410 5.33 6.77 17.51
N THR A 411 4.75 7.02 16.34
CA THR A 411 3.31 7.07 16.07
C THR A 411 3.10 6.60 14.64
N SER A 412 2.17 5.68 14.43
CA SER A 412 1.72 5.29 13.09
C SER A 412 0.22 5.57 12.98
N ARG A 413 -0.19 6.12 11.84
CA ARG A 413 -1.61 6.24 11.46
C ARG A 413 -1.79 5.73 10.05
N PHE A 414 -2.88 5.01 9.86
CA PHE A 414 -3.29 4.58 8.53
C PHE A 414 -3.84 5.78 7.76
N ASP A 415 -3.73 5.75 6.45
CA ASP A 415 -4.29 6.73 5.50
C ASP A 415 -5.70 7.16 5.90
N GLY A 416 -5.90 8.46 6.10
CA GLY A 416 -7.14 9.00 6.62
C GLY A 416 -8.26 8.95 5.59
N SER A 417 -7.97 9.21 4.32
CA SER A 417 -8.97 9.13 3.24
C SER A 417 -9.46 7.69 3.05
N ASP A 418 -8.58 6.72 3.23
CA ASP A 418 -8.89 5.29 3.13
C ASP A 418 -9.69 4.77 4.35
N LEU A 419 -9.49 5.39 5.53
CA LEU A 419 -10.26 5.07 6.74
C LEU A 419 -11.65 5.71 6.76
N MET A 420 -11.84 6.87 6.09
CA MET A 420 -13.12 7.56 6.05
C MET A 420 -14.17 6.70 5.33
N PRO A 421 -15.49 6.87 5.62
CA PRO A 421 -16.54 6.26 4.81
C PRO A 421 -16.31 6.52 3.32
N GLY A 422 -16.54 5.53 2.47
CA GLY A 422 -16.27 5.61 1.03
C GLY A 422 -16.80 6.88 0.35
N PRO A 423 -18.06 7.35 0.59
CA PRO A 423 -18.56 8.58 0.01
C PRO A 423 -17.77 9.84 0.42
N ILE A 424 -17.06 9.80 1.54
CA ILE A 424 -16.24 10.89 2.04
C ILE A 424 -14.80 10.77 1.53
N GLY A 425 -14.11 9.70 1.89
CA GLY A 425 -12.69 9.54 1.61
C GLY A 425 -12.43 9.43 0.10
N THR A 426 -12.89 8.35 -0.52
CA THR A 426 -12.72 8.10 -1.95
C THR A 426 -13.66 8.93 -2.85
N GLY A 427 -14.68 9.54 -2.27
CA GLY A 427 -15.60 10.42 -2.97
C GLY A 427 -15.26 11.90 -2.82
N ALA A 428 -15.74 12.51 -1.74
CA ALA A 428 -15.69 13.95 -1.56
C ALA A 428 -14.28 14.49 -1.35
N PHE A 429 -13.41 13.78 -0.60
CA PHE A 429 -12.08 14.28 -0.28
C PHE A 429 -11.14 14.20 -1.50
N TRP A 430 -11.12 13.10 -2.25
CA TRP A 430 -10.34 13.02 -3.49
C TRP A 430 -10.75 14.10 -4.50
N THR A 431 -12.08 14.26 -4.70
CA THR A 431 -12.61 15.32 -5.58
C THR A 431 -12.20 16.71 -5.09
N ALA A 432 -12.28 16.96 -3.79
CA ALA A 432 -11.88 18.22 -3.18
C ALA A 432 -10.39 18.54 -3.39
N MET A 433 -9.53 17.51 -3.44
CA MET A 433 -8.11 17.70 -3.73
C MET A 433 -7.87 18.08 -5.19
N VAL A 434 -8.62 17.53 -6.12
CA VAL A 434 -8.58 17.97 -7.53
C VAL A 434 -8.98 19.44 -7.63
N ASP A 435 -10.09 19.83 -7.00
CA ASP A 435 -10.55 21.22 -6.96
C ASP A 435 -9.51 22.14 -6.32
N PHE A 436 -8.87 21.68 -5.24
CA PHE A 436 -7.84 22.42 -4.53
C PHE A 436 -6.63 22.71 -5.41
N VAL A 437 -6.05 21.72 -6.04
CA VAL A 437 -4.85 21.91 -6.89
C VAL A 437 -5.16 22.69 -8.16
N THR A 438 -6.42 22.73 -8.60
CA THR A 438 -6.88 23.49 -9.76
C THR A 438 -7.37 24.90 -9.42
N GLY A 439 -7.32 25.32 -8.15
CA GLY A 439 -7.48 26.71 -7.77
C GLY A 439 -8.47 27.04 -6.65
N ALA A 440 -9.28 26.08 -6.19
CA ALA A 440 -10.17 26.29 -5.05
C ALA A 440 -9.38 26.59 -3.77
N THR A 441 -9.93 27.38 -2.84
CA THR A 441 -9.28 27.69 -1.57
C THR A 441 -9.42 26.55 -0.56
N ALA A 442 -8.60 26.54 0.49
CA ALA A 442 -8.68 25.57 1.57
C ALA A 442 -10.07 25.60 2.26
N GLU A 443 -10.61 26.80 2.47
CA GLU A 443 -11.93 26.97 3.08
C GLU A 443 -13.06 26.40 2.19
N GLN A 444 -12.94 26.55 0.86
CA GLN A 444 -13.94 26.05 -0.09
C GLN A 444 -13.96 24.51 -0.08
N VAL A 445 -12.81 23.90 -0.23
CA VAL A 445 -12.71 22.43 -0.33
C VAL A 445 -13.03 21.74 1.00
N THR A 446 -12.61 22.32 2.12
CA THR A 446 -12.95 21.75 3.45
C THR A 446 -14.44 21.87 3.77
N ALA A 447 -15.08 22.98 3.37
CA ALA A 447 -16.53 23.13 3.49
C ALA A 447 -17.29 22.14 2.59
N GLN A 448 -16.78 21.85 1.36
CA GLN A 448 -17.35 20.85 0.47
C GLN A 448 -17.33 19.45 1.08
N VAL A 449 -16.20 19.02 1.65
CA VAL A 449 -16.09 17.71 2.30
C VAL A 449 -16.96 17.65 3.57
N GLN A 450 -17.00 18.73 4.36
CA GLN A 450 -17.89 18.78 5.54
C GLN A 450 -19.35 18.64 5.15
N ALA A 451 -19.79 19.28 4.07
CA ALA A 451 -21.17 19.14 3.59
C ALA A 451 -21.50 17.69 3.18
N ALA A 452 -20.54 16.96 2.62
CA ALA A 452 -20.70 15.52 2.34
C ALA A 452 -20.85 14.70 3.64
N TRP A 453 -20.04 14.97 4.67
CA TRP A 453 -20.21 14.38 6.00
C TRP A 453 -21.58 14.64 6.61
N ASP A 454 -22.06 15.87 6.50
CA ASP A 454 -23.38 16.26 7.06
C ASP A 454 -24.52 15.55 6.31
N ALA A 455 -24.34 15.21 5.05
CA ALA A 455 -25.31 14.46 4.24
C ALA A 455 -25.36 12.96 4.56
N LEU A 456 -24.34 12.39 5.21
CA LEU A 456 -24.34 10.99 5.66
C LEU A 456 -25.07 10.79 7.01
N ARG A 457 -25.35 11.86 7.74
CA ARG A 457 -26.02 11.86 9.04
C ARG A 457 -27.52 11.99 8.87
#